data_d4443fd2293c765333341b82f2c66921
#
_entry.id   d4443fd2293c765333341b82f2c66921
#
_cell.length_a   1.000
_cell.length_b   1.000
_cell.length_c   1.000
_cell.angle_alpha   90.00
_cell.angle_beta   90.00
_cell.angle_gamma   90.00
#
_symmetry.space_group_name_H-M   'P 1'
#
loop_
_entity.id
_entity.type
_entity.pdbx_description
1 polymer ?
#
loop_
_entity_poly.entity_id
_entity_poly.type
_entity_poly.pdbx_seq_one_letter_code
_entity_poly.pdbx_strand_id
1 'polypeptide(L)'
;MGKFIVTGVDGNFGNYVATHIEKLTSKENLIFTCPFEDGLKQWQEKGYDCRVANFNHREGLEEAFAGGDAILIISSPFVGVKRRNAHKNAVDAAIKAGVKKIVYTSLVNAQDEENPSIEKLIMLILKTISLI
;
A
#
# COMPACT_ATOMS: atom_id res chain seq x y z
N MET A 1 14.76 -11.50 -1.89
CA MET A 1 14.27 -10.13 -1.77
C MET A 1 12.86 -10.15 -1.22
N GLY A 2 12.54 -9.24 -0.31
CA GLY A 2 11.23 -9.19 0.32
C GLY A 2 10.13 -8.66 -0.58
N LYS A 3 8.88 -8.84 -0.15
CA LYS A 3 7.72 -8.32 -0.86
C LYS A 3 7.24 -7.02 -0.24
N PHE A 4 6.86 -6.09 -1.08
CA PHE A 4 6.35 -4.78 -0.70
C PHE A 4 4.86 -4.68 -1.02
N ILE A 5 4.06 -4.29 -0.03
CA ILE A 5 2.62 -4.13 -0.18
C ILE A 5 2.30 -2.67 -0.43
N VAL A 6 1.62 -2.36 -1.53
CA VAL A 6 1.10 -1.02 -1.82
C VAL A 6 -0.41 -1.05 -1.61
N THR A 7 -0.89 -0.26 -0.66
CA THR A 7 -2.32 -0.17 -0.38
C THR A 7 -2.97 0.96 -1.16
N GLY A 8 -4.27 0.86 -1.39
CA GLY A 8 -5.04 1.95 -2.01
C GLY A 8 -4.67 2.22 -3.47
N VAL A 9 -4.33 1.18 -4.23
CA VAL A 9 -3.90 1.35 -5.63
C VAL A 9 -5.01 1.84 -6.56
N ASP A 10 -6.25 1.84 -6.11
CA ASP A 10 -7.40 2.38 -6.84
C ASP A 10 -7.52 3.90 -6.72
N GLY A 11 -6.89 4.51 -5.73
CA GLY A 11 -6.89 5.95 -5.55
C GLY A 11 -5.83 6.64 -6.42
N ASN A 12 -5.93 7.96 -6.56
CA ASN A 12 -4.99 8.73 -7.40
C ASN A 12 -3.55 8.55 -6.95
N PHE A 13 -3.28 8.71 -5.68
CA PHE A 13 -1.92 8.59 -5.15
C PHE A 13 -1.41 7.16 -5.20
N GLY A 14 -2.25 6.20 -4.78
CA GLY A 14 -1.88 4.79 -4.80
C GLY A 14 -1.61 4.27 -6.21
N ASN A 15 -2.42 4.67 -7.16
CA ASN A 15 -2.22 4.33 -8.57
C ASN A 15 -0.91 4.93 -9.09
N TYR A 16 -0.62 6.17 -8.73
CA TYR A 16 0.63 6.84 -9.10
C TYR A 16 1.85 6.08 -8.57
N VAL A 17 1.82 5.70 -7.29
CA VAL A 17 2.91 4.92 -6.69
C VAL A 17 3.05 3.58 -7.38
N ALA A 18 1.94 2.86 -7.60
CA ALA A 18 1.96 1.55 -8.24
C ALA A 18 2.54 1.63 -9.66
N THR A 19 2.14 2.64 -10.43
CA THR A 19 2.62 2.84 -11.79
C THR A 19 4.11 3.12 -11.85
N HIS A 20 4.64 3.83 -10.87
CA HIS A 20 6.07 4.11 -10.81
C HIS A 20 6.88 2.92 -10.31
N ILE A 21 6.40 2.25 -9.27
CA ILE A 21 7.14 1.16 -8.66
C ILE A 21 7.21 -0.07 -9.58
N GLU A 22 6.22 -0.27 -10.44
CA GLU A 22 6.25 -1.39 -11.40
C GLU A 22 7.41 -1.30 -12.38
N LYS A 23 7.92 -0.10 -12.62
CA LYS A 23 9.07 0.13 -13.51
C LYS A 23 10.40 -0.13 -12.83
N LEU A 24 10.41 -0.19 -11.50
CA LEU A 24 11.62 -0.19 -10.70
C LEU A 24 11.90 -1.54 -10.03
N THR A 25 10.91 -2.41 -9.95
CA THR A 25 11.08 -3.75 -9.38
C THR A 25 10.16 -4.75 -10.08
N SER A 26 10.39 -6.04 -9.83
CA SER A 26 9.64 -7.13 -10.46
C SER A 26 8.28 -7.33 -9.79
N LYS A 27 7.32 -7.87 -10.55
CA LYS A 27 5.98 -8.21 -10.05
C LYS A 27 6.03 -9.13 -8.83
N GLU A 28 6.97 -10.05 -8.81
CA GLU A 28 7.11 -11.03 -7.73
C GLU A 28 7.41 -10.37 -6.39
N ASN A 29 7.89 -9.14 -6.41
CA ASN A 29 8.24 -8.39 -5.20
C ASN A 29 7.12 -7.45 -4.76
N LEU A 30 5.97 -7.45 -5.44
CA LEU A 30 4.89 -6.51 -5.20
C LEU A 30 3.58 -7.21 -4.88
N ILE A 31 2.85 -6.65 -3.92
CA ILE A 31 1.48 -7.02 -3.59
C ILE A 31 0.66 -5.74 -3.62
N PHE A 32 -0.41 -5.70 -4.43
CA PHE A 32 -1.27 -4.54 -4.54
C PHE A 32 -2.60 -4.80 -3.85
N THR A 33 -3.08 -3.83 -3.07
CA THR A 33 -4.35 -3.94 -2.38
C THR A 33 -5.21 -2.70 -2.59
N CYS A 34 -6.52 -2.88 -2.54
CA CYS A 34 -7.48 -1.78 -2.42
C CYS A 34 -8.76 -2.30 -1.77
N PRO A 35 -9.69 -1.39 -1.37
CA PRO A 35 -10.87 -1.80 -0.62
C PRO A 35 -11.86 -2.68 -1.39
N PHE A 36 -11.89 -2.57 -2.72
CA PHE A 36 -12.86 -3.29 -3.54
C PHE A 36 -12.20 -3.96 -4.73
N GLU A 37 -12.70 -5.12 -5.08
CA GLU A 37 -12.12 -5.93 -6.15
C GLU A 37 -12.06 -5.21 -7.50
N ASP A 38 -13.05 -4.36 -7.79
CA ASP A 38 -13.11 -3.63 -9.05
C ASP A 38 -11.87 -2.76 -9.28
N GLY A 39 -11.31 -2.20 -8.22
CA GLY A 39 -10.10 -1.37 -8.32
C GLY A 39 -8.83 -2.14 -8.62
N LEU A 40 -8.87 -3.46 -8.53
CA LEU A 40 -7.71 -4.33 -8.76
C LEU A 40 -7.66 -4.90 -10.17
N LYS A 41 -8.74 -4.79 -10.94
CA LYS A 41 -8.84 -5.46 -12.25
C LYS A 41 -7.69 -5.16 -13.18
N GLN A 42 -7.32 -3.89 -13.33
CA GLN A 42 -6.22 -3.51 -14.22
C GLN A 42 -4.89 -4.14 -13.81
N TRP A 43 -4.68 -4.31 -12.51
CA TRP A 43 -3.44 -4.92 -12.00
C TRP A 43 -3.48 -6.44 -12.07
N GLN A 44 -4.64 -7.03 -11.84
CA GLN A 44 -4.82 -8.47 -12.00
C GLN A 44 -4.59 -8.91 -13.44
N GLU A 45 -5.07 -8.13 -14.40
CA GLU A 45 -4.86 -8.41 -15.83
C GLU A 45 -3.38 -8.37 -16.21
N LYS A 46 -2.58 -7.57 -15.50
CA LYS A 46 -1.13 -7.50 -15.70
C LYS A 46 -0.36 -8.61 -14.98
N GLY A 47 -1.05 -9.43 -14.19
CA GLY A 47 -0.43 -10.57 -13.49
C GLY A 47 0.13 -10.26 -12.11
N TYR A 48 -0.26 -9.16 -11.50
CA TYR A 48 0.16 -8.81 -10.14
C TYR A 48 -0.60 -9.61 -9.09
N ASP A 49 0.03 -9.82 -7.93
CA ASP A 49 -0.62 -10.36 -6.75
C ASP A 49 -1.49 -9.24 -6.16
N CYS A 50 -2.80 -9.37 -6.33
CA CYS A 50 -3.77 -8.38 -5.91
C CYS A 50 -4.68 -8.96 -4.84
N ARG A 51 -4.91 -8.18 -3.78
CA ARG A 51 -5.74 -8.61 -2.66
C ARG A 51 -6.67 -7.51 -2.22
N VAL A 52 -7.90 -7.87 -1.87
CA VAL A 52 -8.87 -6.91 -1.32
C VAL A 52 -8.50 -6.63 0.14
N ALA A 53 -8.36 -5.35 0.48
CA ALA A 53 -8.06 -4.92 1.85
C ALA A 53 -8.84 -3.64 2.16
N ASN A 54 -9.96 -3.80 2.84
CA ASN A 54 -10.76 -2.67 3.30
C ASN A 54 -10.44 -2.40 4.78
N PHE A 55 -9.83 -1.26 5.05
CA PHE A 55 -9.38 -0.91 6.41
C PHE A 55 -10.52 -0.72 7.41
N ASN A 56 -11.74 -0.52 6.92
CA ASN A 56 -12.93 -0.46 7.79
C ASN A 56 -13.38 -1.84 8.27
N HIS A 57 -12.90 -2.89 7.64
CA HIS A 57 -13.21 -4.27 8.01
C HIS A 57 -11.95 -4.96 8.51
N ARG A 58 -11.83 -5.12 9.82
CA ARG A 58 -10.65 -5.74 10.42
C ARG A 58 -10.42 -7.16 9.91
N GLU A 59 -11.51 -7.89 9.70
CA GLU A 59 -11.44 -9.26 9.21
C GLU A 59 -10.85 -9.31 7.80
N GLY A 60 -9.95 -10.24 7.58
CA GLY A 60 -9.31 -10.44 6.29
C GLY A 60 -8.09 -9.55 6.03
N LEU A 61 -7.84 -8.53 6.86
CA LEU A 61 -6.66 -7.68 6.64
C LEU A 61 -5.35 -8.42 6.88
N GLU A 62 -5.30 -9.28 7.89
CA GLU A 62 -4.10 -10.07 8.17
C GLU A 62 -3.76 -10.98 6.99
N GLU A 63 -4.78 -11.61 6.39
CA GLU A 63 -4.60 -12.46 5.23
C GLU A 63 -4.17 -11.67 4.01
N ALA A 64 -4.74 -10.45 3.84
CA ALA A 64 -4.38 -9.58 2.74
C ALA A 64 -2.91 -9.13 2.81
N PHE A 65 -2.35 -9.02 4.00
CA PHE A 65 -0.98 -8.58 4.21
C PHE A 65 0.00 -9.74 4.40
N ALA A 66 -0.48 -10.96 4.40
CA ALA A 66 0.38 -12.14 4.61
C ALA A 66 1.43 -12.27 3.51
N GLY A 67 2.65 -12.56 3.91
CA GLY A 67 3.78 -12.71 2.99
C GLY A 67 4.48 -11.42 2.63
N GLY A 68 3.96 -10.27 3.06
CA GLY A 68 4.62 -8.99 2.85
C GLY A 68 5.67 -8.70 3.93
N ASP A 69 6.76 -8.08 3.55
CA ASP A 69 7.83 -7.68 4.47
C ASP A 69 7.76 -6.20 4.82
N ALA A 70 7.26 -5.39 3.91
CA ALA A 70 7.02 -3.97 4.13
C ALA A 70 5.69 -3.56 3.50
N ILE A 71 5.07 -2.53 4.03
CA ILE A 71 3.78 -2.04 3.56
C ILE A 71 3.78 -0.51 3.48
N LEU A 72 3.20 0.02 2.41
CA LEU A 72 2.87 1.43 2.30
C LEU A 72 1.39 1.61 2.64
N ILE A 73 1.13 2.29 3.74
CA ILE A 73 -0.24 2.63 4.14
C ILE A 73 -0.54 4.05 3.69
N ILE A 74 -1.48 4.14 2.75
CA ILE A 74 -1.96 5.42 2.24
C ILE A 74 -3.17 5.83 3.05
N SER A 75 -3.18 7.09 3.50
CA SER A 75 -4.26 7.61 4.32
C SER A 75 -5.62 7.42 3.68
N SER A 76 -6.57 6.94 4.48
CA SER A 76 -7.96 6.80 4.08
C SER A 76 -8.57 8.17 3.76
N PRO A 77 -9.51 8.25 2.81
CA PRO A 77 -10.23 9.49 2.54
C PRO A 77 -11.16 9.95 3.68
N PHE A 78 -11.42 9.06 4.63
CA PHE A 78 -12.26 9.40 5.79
C PHE A 78 -11.50 10.33 6.74
N VAL A 79 -12.25 11.11 7.50
CA VAL A 79 -11.71 12.03 8.49
C VAL A 79 -12.17 11.66 9.90
N GLY A 80 -11.47 12.15 10.92
CA GLY A 80 -11.85 11.97 12.32
C GLY A 80 -11.70 10.54 12.82
N VAL A 81 -12.71 10.07 13.57
CA VAL A 81 -12.68 8.76 14.22
C VAL A 81 -12.60 7.60 13.23
N LYS A 82 -13.35 7.67 12.13
CA LYS A 82 -13.31 6.62 11.09
C LYS A 82 -11.91 6.46 10.51
N ARG A 83 -11.25 7.57 10.22
CA ARG A 83 -9.90 7.56 9.69
C ARG A 83 -8.93 6.91 10.67
N ARG A 84 -9.01 7.29 11.95
CA ARG A 84 -8.13 6.72 12.97
C ARG A 84 -8.36 5.22 13.13
N ASN A 85 -9.61 4.79 13.13
CA ASN A 85 -9.95 3.36 13.27
C ASN A 85 -9.48 2.56 12.06
N ALA A 86 -9.65 3.10 10.86
CA ALA A 86 -9.17 2.44 9.63
C ALA A 86 -7.65 2.29 9.66
N HIS A 87 -6.93 3.33 10.03
CA HIS A 87 -5.47 3.27 10.13
C HIS A 87 -5.00 2.31 11.20
N LYS A 88 -5.66 2.32 12.35
CA LYS A 88 -5.34 1.38 13.44
C LYS A 88 -5.53 -0.07 12.99
N ASN A 89 -6.65 -0.35 12.31
CA ASN A 89 -6.90 -1.68 11.78
C ASN A 89 -5.80 -2.12 10.82
N ALA A 90 -5.39 -1.24 9.91
CA ALA A 90 -4.34 -1.56 8.95
C ALA A 90 -3.00 -1.82 9.64
N VAL A 91 -2.60 -0.96 10.57
CA VAL A 91 -1.33 -1.10 11.30
C VAL A 91 -1.33 -2.38 12.14
N ASP A 92 -2.40 -2.62 12.89
CA ASP A 92 -2.50 -3.82 13.73
C ASP A 92 -2.45 -5.10 12.88
N ALA A 93 -3.13 -5.11 11.75
CA ALA A 93 -3.14 -6.26 10.85
C ALA A 93 -1.75 -6.49 10.22
N ALA A 94 -1.06 -5.42 9.84
CA ALA A 94 0.28 -5.52 9.29
C ALA A 94 1.25 -6.13 10.32
N ILE A 95 1.18 -5.69 11.56
CA ILE A 95 2.02 -6.22 12.64
C ILE A 95 1.73 -7.70 12.86
N LYS A 96 0.46 -8.09 12.92
CA LYS A 96 0.07 -9.47 13.12
C LYS A 96 0.43 -10.38 11.95
N ALA A 97 0.42 -9.83 10.73
CA ALA A 97 0.81 -10.56 9.53
C ALA A 97 2.34 -10.75 9.41
N GLY A 98 3.10 -10.13 10.29
CA GLY A 98 4.56 -10.24 10.29
C GLY A 98 5.27 -9.22 9.41
N VAL A 99 4.59 -8.17 8.99
CA VAL A 99 5.21 -7.09 8.22
C VAL A 99 6.22 -6.36 9.09
N LYS A 100 7.45 -6.24 8.60
CA LYS A 100 8.57 -5.71 9.39
C LYS A 100 8.70 -4.20 9.34
N LYS A 101 8.27 -3.59 8.25
CA LYS A 101 8.38 -2.14 8.06
C LYS A 101 7.09 -1.55 7.55
N ILE A 102 6.71 -0.42 8.11
CA ILE A 102 5.51 0.31 7.74
C ILE A 102 5.92 1.71 7.30
N VAL A 103 5.58 2.06 6.06
CA VAL A 103 5.72 3.42 5.54
C VAL A 103 4.32 4.01 5.49
N TYR A 104 4.15 5.17 6.09
CA TYR A 104 2.86 5.82 6.22
C TYR A 104 2.86 7.16 5.50
N THR A 105 1.81 7.44 4.72
CA THR A 105 1.68 8.72 4.03
C THR A 105 0.50 9.51 4.54
N SER A 106 0.64 10.84 4.55
CA SER A 106 -0.44 11.76 4.85
C SER A 106 -1.09 12.26 3.56
N LEU A 107 -2.42 12.35 3.54
CA LEU A 107 -3.17 12.88 2.40
C LEU A 107 -2.82 14.34 2.07
N VAL A 108 -2.39 15.11 3.07
CA VAL A 108 -2.08 16.53 2.87
C VAL A 108 -1.01 16.73 1.81
N ASN A 109 -0.01 15.85 1.77
CA ASN A 109 1.08 15.93 0.79
C ASN A 109 0.79 15.18 -0.50
N ALA A 110 -0.21 14.32 -0.51
CA ALA A 110 -0.52 13.47 -1.65
C ALA A 110 -1.25 14.21 -2.78
N GLN A 111 -1.76 15.41 -2.52
CA GLN A 111 -2.50 16.19 -3.52
C GLN A 111 -1.60 17.08 -4.37
N ASP A 112 -0.37 17.25 -3.98
CA ASP A 112 0.58 18.10 -4.71
C ASP A 112 1.44 17.23 -5.63
N GLU A 113 1.00 17.11 -6.88
CA GLU A 113 1.68 16.28 -7.88
C GLU A 113 3.09 16.79 -8.23
N GLU A 114 3.33 18.07 -8.02
CA GLU A 114 4.65 18.67 -8.27
C GLU A 114 5.56 18.54 -7.05
N ASN A 115 5.07 17.98 -5.97
CA ASN A 115 5.85 17.86 -4.74
C ASN A 115 6.98 16.85 -4.91
N PRO A 116 8.25 17.31 -4.83
CA PRO A 116 9.39 16.39 -4.94
C PRO A 116 9.43 15.32 -3.85
N SER A 117 8.59 15.44 -2.82
CA SER A 117 8.50 14.44 -1.78
C SER A 117 7.97 13.09 -2.30
N ILE A 118 7.24 13.09 -3.42
CA ILE A 118 6.74 11.85 -4.03
C ILE A 118 7.92 11.00 -4.54
N GLU A 119 8.85 11.62 -5.25
CA GLU A 119 10.04 10.90 -5.71
C GLU A 119 10.87 10.40 -4.53
N LYS A 120 11.01 11.22 -3.50
CA LYS A 120 11.72 10.81 -2.28
C LYS A 120 11.04 9.64 -1.60
N LEU A 121 9.70 9.63 -1.58
CA LEU A 121 8.95 8.53 -1.03
C LEU A 121 9.20 7.24 -1.81
N ILE A 122 9.17 7.31 -3.14
CA ILE A 122 9.43 6.15 -3.99
C ILE A 122 10.85 5.63 -3.74
N MET A 123 11.82 6.52 -3.63
CA MET A 123 13.20 6.13 -3.33
C MET A 123 13.31 5.47 -1.95
N LEU A 124 12.57 5.97 -0.96
CA LEU A 124 12.53 5.37 0.37
C LEU A 124 11.92 3.96 0.31
N ILE A 125 10.86 3.79 -0.47
CA ILE A 125 10.23 2.48 -0.67
C ILE A 125 11.24 1.50 -1.27
N LEU A 126 11.96 1.92 -2.29
CA LEU A 126 12.98 1.07 -2.92
C LEU A 126 14.10 0.67 -1.95
N LYS A 127 14.56 1.61 -1.15
CA LYS A 127 15.58 1.32 -0.12
C LYS A 127 15.04 0.33 0.89
N THR A 128 13.78 0.48 1.28
CA THR A 128 13.13 -0.43 2.22
C THR A 128 13.06 -1.84 1.66
N ILE A 129 12.69 -1.99 0.39
CA ILE A 129 12.66 -3.29 -0.29
C ILE A 129 14.07 -3.91 -0.31
N SER A 130 15.08 -3.12 -0.60
CA SER A 130 16.46 -3.61 -0.69
C SER A 130 17.03 -4.09 0.65
N LEU A 131 16.49 -3.60 1.76
CA LEU A 131 16.97 -3.93 3.11
C LEU A 131 16.29 -5.15 3.74
N ILE A 132 15.25 -5.65 3.11
CA ILE A 132 14.54 -6.84 3.63
C ILE A 132 15.00 -8.13 2.86
#